data_12ef739304ab669e47ef5f9690061c51
#
_entry.id   12ef739304ab669e47ef5f9690061c51
#
_cell.length_a   1.000
_cell.length_b   1.000
_cell.length_c   1.000
_cell.angle_alpha   90.00
_cell.angle_beta   90.00
_cell.angle_gamma   90.00
#
_symmetry.space_group_name_H-M   'P 1'
#
loop_
_entity.id
_entity.type
_entity.pdbx_description
1 polymer ?
#
loop_
_entity_poly.entity_id
_entity_poly.type
_entity_poly.pdbx_seq_one_letter_code
_entity_poly.pdbx_strand_id
1 'polypeptide(L)'
;MSATGSGKTLILHVNILQFSYYLKRAKRINASIDINNVILLTPNEGMSRQHLEELKISGIPAKIFVKEGPLKFDGNEVLIIDINKLDDVGKDKTVSVDSFETNNLLLVDEGHRGLVGGEKWVGYRQKMAEDGFTFEYSATFKQALAGKKTNKKDRDIVEDYQKAILFDYSYKYFYNDGYGKDYRIYNLKDTNISEDSRLLYLTGCLLSFYQQKKCFLEYGKELAPFRIENPLLVFVGNSVNKANKDESLTDVEDVIMFIDQFVRYKRQTVQRINLVVQQNTGLIDAKGIDIFSHDFNPLYELNGGNTPDGQVLYEDILHLLFNTKSHADEPRLHLDHLSKAGEIGMRIGEDGDYFGVISIGDTTKLIKSCETKGVVTKSESFNNDSLFESINRKDSKINVLIGSRKFTEGWNSWRVSTMVLSILPKVKVPRLSRCLVVVCV
;
A
#
# COMPACT_ATOMS: atom_id res chain seq x y z
N MET A 1 18.44 2.04 8.66
CA MET A 1 17.41 1.18 8.04
C MET A 1 16.42 0.73 9.09
N SER A 2 15.13 0.72 8.80
CA SER A 2 14.13 0.30 9.77
C SER A 2 12.90 -0.25 9.02
N ALA A 3 12.37 -1.38 9.48
CA ALA A 3 11.20 -2.03 8.87
C ALA A 3 9.98 -1.09 8.81
N THR A 4 9.06 -1.35 7.89
CA THR A 4 7.77 -0.64 7.87
C THR A 4 7.02 -0.96 9.17
N GLY A 5 6.44 0.05 9.82
CA GLY A 5 5.76 -0.12 11.12
C GLY A 5 6.67 -0.19 12.35
N SER A 6 8.00 -0.16 12.20
CA SER A 6 8.97 -0.26 13.30
C SER A 6 9.28 1.08 13.99
N GLY A 7 8.52 2.14 13.73
CA GLY A 7 8.71 3.44 14.37
C GLY A 7 9.71 4.38 13.69
N LYS A 8 9.96 4.25 12.37
CA LYS A 8 10.85 5.18 11.62
C LYS A 8 10.51 6.65 11.88
N THR A 9 9.24 7.02 11.85
CA THR A 9 8.77 8.38 12.10
C THR A 9 9.11 8.85 13.50
N LEU A 10 9.00 7.99 14.52
CA LEU A 10 9.40 8.35 15.88
C LEU A 10 10.92 8.58 16.00
N ILE A 11 11.73 7.77 15.32
CA ILE A 11 13.19 7.96 15.26
C ILE A 11 13.50 9.30 14.60
N LEU A 12 12.80 9.67 13.52
CA LEU A 12 12.92 10.95 12.85
C LEU A 12 12.61 12.10 13.83
N HIS A 13 11.51 12.00 14.58
CA HIS A 13 11.15 13.03 15.59
C HIS A 13 12.20 13.15 16.68
N VAL A 14 12.70 12.02 17.19
CA VAL A 14 13.78 12.02 18.19
C VAL A 14 15.04 12.67 17.64
N ASN A 15 15.42 12.40 16.39
CA ASN A 15 16.58 13.02 15.76
C ASN A 15 16.44 14.54 15.64
N ILE A 16 15.25 15.05 15.29
CA ILE A 16 14.97 16.49 15.27
C ILE A 16 15.20 17.10 16.67
N LEU A 17 14.60 16.50 17.70
CA LEU A 17 14.68 16.99 19.07
C LEU A 17 16.11 16.95 19.62
N GLN A 18 16.82 15.84 19.41
CA GLN A 18 18.21 15.68 19.85
C GLN A 18 19.14 16.63 19.12
N PHE A 19 19.00 16.77 17.80
CA PHE A 19 19.82 17.70 17.03
C PHE A 19 19.60 19.13 17.52
N SER A 20 18.37 19.56 17.70
CA SER A 20 18.03 20.89 18.24
C SER A 20 18.59 21.10 19.63
N TYR A 21 18.55 20.09 20.49
CA TYR A 21 19.14 20.17 21.83
C TYR A 21 20.66 20.35 21.78
N TYR A 22 21.37 19.53 20.99
CA TYR A 22 22.82 19.62 20.86
C TYR A 22 23.27 20.89 20.16
N LEU A 23 22.53 21.36 19.15
CA LEU A 23 22.80 22.65 18.49
C LEU A 23 22.74 23.81 19.48
N LYS A 24 21.72 23.88 20.35
CA LYS A 24 21.62 24.89 21.40
C LYS A 24 22.80 24.85 22.37
N ARG A 25 23.32 23.67 22.69
CA ARG A 25 24.51 23.52 23.53
C ARG A 25 25.77 23.97 22.81
N ALA A 26 25.93 23.58 21.54
CA ALA A 26 27.09 23.98 20.73
C ALA A 26 27.14 25.51 20.54
N LYS A 27 26.01 26.16 20.30
CA LYS A 27 25.91 27.64 20.21
C LYS A 27 26.37 28.37 21.47
N ARG A 28 26.20 27.76 22.65
CA ARG A 28 26.72 28.35 23.92
C ARG A 28 28.23 28.33 23.98
N ILE A 29 28.89 27.38 23.30
CA ILE A 29 30.35 27.25 23.24
C ILE A 29 30.91 28.13 22.12
N ASN A 30 30.28 28.09 20.96
CA ASN A 30 30.62 28.86 19.79
C ASN A 30 29.35 29.36 19.09
N ALA A 31 29.10 30.68 19.18
CA ALA A 31 27.90 31.32 18.63
C ALA A 31 27.79 31.23 17.09
N SER A 32 28.90 30.97 16.38
CA SER A 32 28.91 30.82 14.93
C SER A 32 28.35 29.45 14.44
N ILE A 33 28.17 28.48 15.34
CA ILE A 33 27.59 27.20 15.00
C ILE A 33 26.08 27.38 14.87
N ASP A 34 25.56 27.25 13.65
CA ASP A 34 24.13 27.37 13.36
C ASP A 34 23.74 26.43 12.21
N ILE A 35 22.45 26.30 11.96
CA ILE A 35 21.84 25.75 10.73
C ILE A 35 20.79 26.75 10.24
N ASN A 36 20.60 26.79 8.92
CA ASN A 36 19.65 27.71 8.31
C ASN A 36 18.23 27.21 8.44
N ASN A 37 17.98 25.94 8.12
CA ASN A 37 16.64 25.34 8.16
C ASN A 37 16.68 23.91 8.65
N VAL A 38 15.53 23.43 9.16
CA VAL A 38 15.22 22.01 9.37
C VAL A 38 14.19 21.61 8.32
N ILE A 39 14.60 20.77 7.37
CA ILE A 39 13.79 20.42 6.20
C ILE A 39 13.50 18.93 6.19
N LEU A 40 12.23 18.56 6.08
CA LEU A 40 11.80 17.19 5.87
C LEU A 40 11.37 16.98 4.42
N LEU A 41 12.15 16.20 3.68
CA LEU A 41 11.81 15.79 2.31
C LEU A 41 10.97 14.53 2.32
N THR A 42 9.86 14.59 1.62
CA THR A 42 8.92 13.47 1.44
C THR A 42 8.77 13.12 -0.05
N PRO A 43 8.42 11.87 -0.38
CA PRO A 43 8.29 11.44 -1.78
C PRO A 43 7.00 11.92 -2.45
N ASN A 44 6.00 12.37 -1.69
CA ASN A 44 4.72 12.85 -2.23
C ASN A 44 3.95 13.69 -1.20
N GLU A 45 2.92 14.40 -1.68
CA GLU A 45 2.10 15.28 -0.84
C GLU A 45 1.30 14.54 0.25
N GLY A 46 0.85 13.31 -0.01
CA GLY A 46 0.14 12.50 1.00
C GLY A 46 1.00 12.23 2.22
N MET A 47 2.26 11.85 2.02
CA MET A 47 3.22 11.67 3.11
C MET A 47 3.57 12.99 3.79
N SER A 48 3.64 14.11 3.05
CA SER A 48 3.83 15.42 3.67
C SER A 48 2.74 15.74 4.68
N ARG A 49 1.48 15.49 4.36
CA ARG A 49 0.34 15.71 5.26
C ARG A 49 0.38 14.76 6.46
N GLN A 50 0.70 13.49 6.24
CA GLN A 50 0.86 12.53 7.33
C GLN A 50 1.93 12.97 8.32
N HIS A 51 3.13 13.33 7.85
CA HIS A 51 4.19 13.82 8.72
C HIS A 51 3.81 15.10 9.47
N LEU A 52 3.05 16.01 8.84
CA LEU A 52 2.57 17.20 9.53
C LEU A 52 1.71 16.86 10.76
N GLU A 53 0.78 15.92 10.60
CA GLU A 53 -0.09 15.48 11.71
C GLU A 53 0.71 14.76 12.80
N GLU A 54 1.64 13.88 12.42
CA GLU A 54 2.46 13.13 13.36
C GLU A 54 3.43 14.05 14.14
N LEU A 55 4.03 15.04 13.49
CA LEU A 55 4.87 16.06 14.16
C LEU A 55 4.07 16.91 15.14
N LYS A 56 2.84 17.31 14.78
CA LYS A 56 1.93 18.02 15.70
C LYS A 56 1.61 17.18 16.94
N ILE A 57 1.31 15.89 16.77
CA ILE A 57 1.06 14.96 17.90
C ILE A 57 2.29 14.90 18.81
N SER A 58 3.48 14.93 18.25
CA SER A 58 4.76 14.94 19.01
C SER A 58 5.13 16.29 19.59
N GLY A 59 4.32 17.33 19.39
CA GLY A 59 4.60 18.69 19.87
C GLY A 59 5.76 19.38 19.13
N ILE A 60 6.11 18.93 17.92
CA ILE A 60 7.17 19.53 17.11
C ILE A 60 6.53 20.51 16.12
N PRO A 61 6.84 21.81 16.18
CA PRO A 61 6.32 22.78 15.23
C PRO A 61 6.73 22.43 13.79
N ALA A 62 5.76 22.37 12.88
CA ALA A 62 6.01 22.02 11.49
C ALA A 62 5.00 22.69 10.57
N LYS A 63 5.41 22.92 9.31
CA LYS A 63 4.52 23.41 8.25
C LYS A 63 4.86 22.78 6.90
N ILE A 64 3.85 22.63 6.05
CA ILE A 64 4.05 22.24 4.65
C ILE A 64 4.50 23.47 3.86
N PHE A 65 5.50 23.29 3.02
CA PHE A 65 5.97 24.32 2.10
C PHE A 65 4.86 24.74 1.13
N VAL A 66 4.63 26.06 1.07
CA VAL A 66 3.74 26.71 0.11
C VAL A 66 4.54 27.76 -0.64
N LYS A 67 4.54 27.72 -1.97
CA LYS A 67 5.37 28.58 -2.83
C LYS A 67 5.15 30.08 -2.61
N GLU A 68 3.94 30.47 -2.28
CA GLU A 68 3.57 31.88 -2.05
C GLU A 68 3.85 32.37 -0.62
N GLY A 69 4.40 31.49 0.23
CA GLY A 69 4.75 31.82 1.60
C GLY A 69 6.14 32.44 1.74
N PRO A 70 6.46 33.06 2.90
CA PRO A 70 7.77 33.61 3.15
C PRO A 70 8.84 32.52 3.13
N LEU A 71 9.90 32.73 2.35
CA LEU A 71 11.05 31.82 2.23
C LEU A 71 11.98 31.85 3.47
N LYS A 72 11.86 32.85 4.33
CA LYS A 72 12.61 32.91 5.59
C LYS A 72 11.86 32.12 6.66
N PHE A 73 12.52 31.08 7.13
CA PHE A 73 12.00 30.20 8.17
C PHE A 73 12.57 30.68 9.52
N ASP A 74 11.70 30.69 10.50
CA ASP A 74 12.04 31.12 11.88
C ASP A 74 12.68 29.95 12.63
N GLY A 75 13.71 29.31 12.07
CA GLY A 75 14.59 28.28 12.65
C GLY A 75 14.02 27.28 13.69
N ASN A 76 12.80 27.49 14.16
CA ASN A 76 12.11 26.70 15.18
C ASN A 76 11.05 25.75 14.61
N GLU A 77 10.76 25.81 13.32
CA GLU A 77 9.77 24.92 12.65
C GLU A 77 10.43 23.99 11.65
N VAL A 78 9.88 22.77 11.54
CA VAL A 78 10.25 21.83 10.49
C VAL A 78 9.49 22.18 9.21
N LEU A 79 10.22 22.44 8.14
CA LEU A 79 9.65 22.65 6.82
C LEU A 79 9.47 21.33 6.08
N ILE A 80 8.24 20.94 5.80
CA ILE A 80 7.93 19.71 5.07
C ILE A 80 7.75 20.04 3.60
N ILE A 81 8.49 19.36 2.71
CA ILE A 81 8.40 19.57 1.28
C ILE A 81 8.37 18.26 0.51
N ASP A 82 7.43 18.17 -0.43
CA ASP A 82 7.40 17.10 -1.43
C ASP A 82 8.51 17.35 -2.46
N ILE A 83 9.38 16.36 -2.67
CA ILE A 83 10.51 16.45 -3.59
C ILE A 83 10.10 16.82 -5.02
N ASN A 84 8.88 16.44 -5.45
CA ASN A 84 8.37 16.78 -6.77
C ASN A 84 8.07 18.28 -6.94
N LYS A 85 8.09 19.05 -5.84
CA LYS A 85 7.99 20.53 -5.86
C LYS A 85 9.34 21.22 -6.05
N LEU A 86 10.46 20.47 -6.03
CA LEU A 86 11.79 20.98 -6.27
C LEU A 86 12.16 20.95 -7.77
N ASP A 87 12.87 21.96 -8.27
CA ASP A 87 13.46 22.00 -9.60
C ASP A 87 14.77 22.82 -9.56
N ASP A 88 15.61 22.71 -10.60
CA ASP A 88 16.82 23.54 -10.74
C ASP A 88 16.46 25.02 -10.95
N VAL A 89 15.38 25.26 -11.72
CA VAL A 89 14.81 26.60 -11.94
C VAL A 89 13.34 26.54 -11.58
N GLY A 90 12.89 27.39 -10.65
CA GLY A 90 11.51 27.45 -10.21
C GLY A 90 10.55 27.72 -11.40
N LYS A 91 9.50 26.89 -11.53
CA LYS A 91 8.39 27.03 -12.48
C LYS A 91 7.10 27.31 -11.71
N ASP A 92 5.97 27.46 -12.41
CA ASP A 92 4.68 27.78 -11.76
C ASP A 92 4.31 26.89 -10.57
N LYS A 93 4.67 25.60 -10.61
CA LYS A 93 4.35 24.60 -9.57
C LYS A 93 5.57 24.15 -8.75
N THR A 94 6.78 24.61 -9.08
CA THR A 94 8.03 24.19 -8.46
C THR A 94 8.82 25.39 -7.91
N VAL A 95 9.72 25.11 -6.97
CA VAL A 95 10.65 26.08 -6.37
C VAL A 95 12.07 25.65 -6.69
N SER A 96 12.96 26.65 -6.89
CA SER A 96 14.38 26.36 -7.06
C SER A 96 14.98 25.81 -5.77
N VAL A 97 15.82 24.78 -5.90
CA VAL A 97 16.58 24.22 -4.78
C VAL A 97 17.48 25.27 -4.12
N ASP A 98 18.00 26.21 -4.90
CA ASP A 98 18.83 27.32 -4.39
C ASP A 98 18.09 28.27 -3.43
N SER A 99 16.76 28.27 -3.46
CA SER A 99 15.95 29.08 -2.55
C SER A 99 16.03 28.65 -1.09
N PHE A 100 16.54 27.45 -0.81
CA PHE A 100 16.66 26.92 0.56
C PHE A 100 18.04 27.16 1.16
N GLU A 101 18.94 27.81 0.43
CA GLU A 101 20.33 28.02 0.84
C GLU A 101 21.06 26.69 1.14
N THR A 102 22.24 26.77 1.76
CA THR A 102 23.04 25.64 2.26
C THR A 102 22.93 25.53 3.77
N ASN A 103 23.72 24.66 4.39
CA ASN A 103 23.81 24.52 5.86
C ASN A 103 22.46 24.21 6.53
N ASN A 104 21.75 23.24 5.98
CA ASN A 104 20.46 22.78 6.51
C ASN A 104 20.59 21.45 7.26
N LEU A 105 19.70 21.22 8.23
CA LEU A 105 19.40 19.88 8.70
C LEU A 105 18.36 19.28 7.77
N LEU A 106 18.75 18.29 6.98
CA LEU A 106 17.89 17.61 6.02
C LEU A 106 17.47 16.23 6.55
N LEU A 107 16.17 16.01 6.65
CA LEU A 107 15.59 14.70 6.97
C LEU A 107 14.92 14.17 5.70
N VAL A 108 15.24 12.95 5.27
CA VAL A 108 14.74 12.37 4.02
C VAL A 108 13.98 11.10 4.32
N ASP A 109 12.67 11.14 4.18
CA ASP A 109 11.89 9.90 4.26
C ASP A 109 11.91 9.17 2.91
N GLU A 110 11.90 7.83 2.98
CA GLU A 110 12.06 6.93 1.83
C GLU A 110 13.31 7.27 0.98
N GLY A 111 14.45 7.54 1.66
CA GLY A 111 15.71 7.98 1.06
C GLY A 111 16.26 7.07 -0.04
N HIS A 112 15.84 5.79 -0.09
CA HIS A 112 16.20 4.84 -1.16
C HIS A 112 15.72 5.26 -2.56
N ARG A 113 14.69 6.08 -2.67
CA ARG A 113 14.09 6.48 -3.96
C ARG A 113 15.04 7.27 -4.84
N GLY A 114 15.85 8.12 -4.28
CA GLY A 114 16.85 8.86 -5.02
C GLY A 114 17.98 7.98 -5.59
N LEU A 115 18.15 6.77 -5.07
CA LEU A 115 19.21 5.86 -5.50
C LEU A 115 18.86 5.09 -6.77
N VAL A 116 17.59 4.92 -7.10
CA VAL A 116 17.12 4.17 -8.26
C VAL A 116 16.55 5.12 -9.31
N GLY A 117 17.32 5.46 -10.33
CA GLY A 117 16.86 6.26 -11.50
C GLY A 117 16.64 7.75 -11.26
N GLY A 118 17.14 8.31 -10.15
CA GLY A 118 16.89 9.69 -9.76
C GLY A 118 18.14 10.52 -9.50
N GLU A 119 19.03 10.69 -10.50
CA GLU A 119 20.20 11.57 -10.34
C GLU A 119 19.84 12.97 -9.84
N LYS A 120 18.69 13.52 -10.24
CA LYS A 120 18.17 14.81 -9.76
C LYS A 120 17.89 14.81 -8.25
N TRP A 121 17.27 13.75 -7.70
CA TRP A 121 16.96 13.66 -6.27
C TRP A 121 18.21 13.68 -5.39
N VAL A 122 19.23 12.91 -5.80
CA VAL A 122 20.52 12.90 -5.10
C VAL A 122 21.18 14.27 -5.19
N GLY A 123 21.19 14.91 -6.37
CA GLY A 123 21.73 16.23 -6.58
C GLY A 123 21.03 17.29 -5.72
N TYR A 124 19.71 17.28 -5.66
CA TYR A 124 18.95 18.24 -4.82
C TYR A 124 19.26 18.07 -3.34
N ARG A 125 19.32 16.82 -2.85
CA ARG A 125 19.67 16.56 -1.46
C ARG A 125 21.08 17.02 -1.12
N GLN A 126 22.06 16.71 -1.97
CA GLN A 126 23.45 17.13 -1.78
C GLN A 126 23.56 18.65 -1.73
N LYS A 127 22.89 19.37 -2.65
CA LYS A 127 22.91 20.82 -2.71
C LYS A 127 22.26 21.47 -1.48
N MET A 128 21.12 20.97 -1.03
CA MET A 128 20.42 21.49 0.15
C MET A 128 21.17 21.18 1.46
N ALA A 129 21.93 20.09 1.51
CA ALA A 129 22.68 19.66 2.69
C ALA A 129 24.16 20.10 2.67
N GLU A 130 24.58 20.83 1.66
CA GLU A 130 25.94 21.38 1.58
C GLU A 130 26.23 22.19 2.85
N ASP A 131 27.37 21.94 3.49
CA ASP A 131 27.78 22.49 4.80
C ASP A 131 26.84 22.13 5.98
N GLY A 132 25.79 21.35 5.75
CA GLY A 132 24.81 20.92 6.74
C GLY A 132 24.91 19.45 7.12
N PHE A 133 23.76 18.85 7.49
CA PHE A 133 23.69 17.45 7.89
C PHE A 133 22.44 16.78 7.36
N THR A 134 22.55 15.48 6.97
CA THR A 134 21.43 14.70 6.45
C THR A 134 21.19 13.43 7.26
N PHE A 135 19.94 13.22 7.66
CA PHE A 135 19.44 11.92 8.09
C PHE A 135 18.55 11.32 7.01
N GLU A 136 18.80 10.09 6.61
CA GLU A 136 17.97 9.36 5.65
C GLU A 136 17.32 8.14 6.30
N TYR A 137 16.03 7.97 6.05
CA TYR A 137 15.20 6.87 6.58
C TYR A 137 14.66 6.02 5.43
N SER A 138 14.74 4.71 5.54
CA SER A 138 14.13 3.77 4.59
C SER A 138 14.10 2.35 5.15
N ALA A 139 13.09 1.58 4.73
CA ALA A 139 13.02 0.14 4.96
C ALA A 139 13.85 -0.66 3.94
N THR A 140 14.15 -0.11 2.77
CA THR A 140 14.57 -0.85 1.58
C THR A 140 15.91 -0.44 0.98
N PHE A 141 16.80 0.19 1.72
CA PHE A 141 18.15 0.58 1.23
C PHE A 141 18.93 -0.61 0.66
N LYS A 142 18.93 -1.77 1.33
CA LYS A 142 19.66 -2.96 0.84
C LYS A 142 19.16 -3.41 -0.54
N GLN A 143 17.85 -3.39 -0.77
CA GLN A 143 17.27 -3.78 -2.05
C GLN A 143 17.62 -2.76 -3.15
N ALA A 144 17.56 -1.46 -2.83
CA ALA A 144 17.93 -0.40 -3.77
C ALA A 144 19.41 -0.44 -4.15
N LEU A 145 20.29 -0.75 -3.20
CA LEU A 145 21.73 -0.86 -3.41
C LEU A 145 22.12 -2.16 -4.12
N ALA A 146 21.39 -3.26 -3.92
CA ALA A 146 21.71 -4.57 -4.53
C ALA A 146 21.65 -4.58 -6.06
N GLY A 147 20.83 -3.69 -6.67
CA GLY A 147 20.74 -3.52 -8.11
C GLY A 147 21.89 -2.69 -8.74
N LYS A 148 22.69 -2.00 -7.92
CA LYS A 148 23.70 -1.03 -8.37
C LYS A 148 25.12 -1.60 -8.27
N LYS A 149 25.54 -2.39 -9.25
CA LYS A 149 26.92 -2.95 -9.28
C LYS A 149 27.64 -2.80 -10.62
N THR A 150 27.05 -2.09 -11.58
CA THR A 150 27.48 -2.16 -12.99
C THR A 150 28.52 -1.14 -13.40
N ASN A 151 28.57 0.05 -12.78
CA ASN A 151 29.56 1.09 -13.10
C ASN A 151 30.26 1.63 -11.86
N LYS A 152 31.31 2.44 -12.05
CA LYS A 152 32.13 3.00 -10.95
C LYS A 152 31.29 3.89 -10.03
N LYS A 153 30.49 4.80 -10.59
CA LYS A 153 29.64 5.73 -9.84
C LYS A 153 28.65 5.00 -8.92
N ASP A 154 28.04 3.92 -9.42
CA ASP A 154 27.11 3.10 -8.61
C ASP A 154 27.83 2.38 -7.47
N ARG A 155 29.07 1.94 -7.69
CA ARG A 155 29.89 1.30 -6.63
C ARG A 155 30.27 2.30 -5.56
N ASP A 156 30.66 3.52 -5.92
CA ASP A 156 31.00 4.58 -4.99
C ASP A 156 29.78 4.94 -4.11
N ILE A 157 28.59 5.07 -4.69
CA ILE A 157 27.33 5.28 -3.95
C ILE A 157 27.06 4.12 -2.98
N VAL A 158 27.21 2.87 -3.40
CA VAL A 158 27.01 1.70 -2.52
C VAL A 158 27.98 1.73 -1.35
N GLU A 159 29.25 2.05 -1.59
CA GLU A 159 30.28 2.14 -0.57
C GLU A 159 29.99 3.25 0.44
N ASP A 160 29.59 4.43 -0.01
CA ASP A 160 29.24 5.56 0.85
C ASP A 160 28.04 5.22 1.75
N TYR A 161 26.98 4.61 1.19
CA TYR A 161 25.83 4.19 2.00
C TYR A 161 26.17 3.09 2.98
N GLN A 162 27.05 2.14 2.64
CA GLN A 162 27.50 1.12 3.57
C GLN A 162 28.24 1.70 4.77
N LYS A 163 28.99 2.77 4.58
CA LYS A 163 29.68 3.49 5.67
C LYS A 163 28.73 4.36 6.50
N ALA A 164 27.64 4.84 5.90
CA ALA A 164 26.71 5.79 6.51
C ALA A 164 25.54 5.15 7.26
N ILE A 165 25.33 3.83 7.18
CA ILE A 165 24.25 3.14 7.90
C ILE A 165 24.59 3.08 9.39
N LEU A 166 23.98 3.94 10.19
CA LEU A 166 24.15 3.98 11.65
C LEU A 166 23.23 3.01 12.38
N PHE A 167 22.07 2.67 11.82
CA PHE A 167 21.06 1.85 12.46
C PHE A 167 20.40 0.93 11.45
N ASP A 168 20.38 -0.36 11.73
CA ASP A 168 19.72 -1.39 10.93
C ASP A 168 18.76 -2.20 11.79
N TYR A 169 17.48 -1.86 11.76
CA TYR A 169 16.37 -2.62 12.30
C TYR A 169 15.47 -3.08 11.17
N SER A 170 16.09 -3.87 10.27
CA SER A 170 15.39 -4.46 9.11
C SER A 170 14.32 -5.47 9.55
N TYR A 171 13.43 -5.85 8.62
CA TYR A 171 12.31 -6.76 8.90
C TYR A 171 12.74 -8.05 9.63
N LYS A 172 13.94 -8.58 9.36
CA LYS A 172 14.48 -9.76 10.04
C LYS A 172 14.55 -9.56 11.57
N TYR A 173 15.07 -8.42 12.02
CA TYR A 173 15.18 -8.13 13.45
C TYR A 173 13.81 -7.84 14.06
N PHE A 174 13.02 -7.02 13.37
CA PHE A 174 11.65 -6.68 13.74
C PHE A 174 10.78 -7.95 13.94
N TYR A 175 10.90 -8.91 13.03
CA TYR A 175 10.19 -10.18 13.11
C TYR A 175 10.72 -11.06 14.27
N ASN A 176 12.04 -11.18 14.41
CA ASN A 176 12.63 -11.98 15.49
C ASN A 176 12.30 -11.45 16.90
N ASP A 177 12.09 -10.14 17.03
CA ASP A 177 11.67 -9.50 18.28
C ASP A 177 10.15 -9.66 18.55
N GLY A 178 9.42 -10.37 17.68
CA GLY A 178 8.01 -10.68 17.85
C GLY A 178 7.04 -9.59 17.40
N TYR A 179 7.49 -8.55 16.70
CA TYR A 179 6.65 -7.47 16.21
C TYR A 179 6.16 -7.67 14.77
N GLY A 180 6.84 -8.52 14.00
CA GLY A 180 6.46 -8.85 12.63
C GLY A 180 5.26 -9.80 12.61
N LYS A 181 4.38 -9.64 11.62
CA LYS A 181 3.32 -10.61 11.34
C LYS A 181 3.87 -11.74 10.49
N ASP A 182 3.39 -12.94 10.71
CA ASP A 182 3.58 -14.04 9.77
C ASP A 182 2.89 -13.70 8.44
N TYR A 183 3.44 -14.20 7.37
CA TYR A 183 2.88 -14.00 6.06
C TYR A 183 3.03 -15.23 5.19
N ARG A 184 2.07 -15.44 4.31
CA ARG A 184 2.12 -16.47 3.29
C ARG A 184 2.06 -15.84 1.91
N ILE A 185 2.84 -16.41 0.98
CA ILE A 185 2.92 -15.94 -0.40
C ILE A 185 2.46 -17.07 -1.31
N TYR A 186 1.35 -16.86 -1.99
CA TYR A 186 0.84 -17.80 -2.99
C TYR A 186 1.53 -17.56 -4.33
N ASN A 187 2.55 -18.35 -4.60
CA ASN A 187 3.42 -18.20 -5.75
C ASN A 187 3.25 -19.40 -6.69
N LEU A 188 2.69 -19.17 -7.86
CA LEU A 188 2.54 -20.20 -8.87
C LEU A 188 3.87 -20.51 -9.55
N LYS A 189 4.09 -21.80 -9.85
CA LYS A 189 5.23 -22.26 -10.66
C LYS A 189 5.18 -21.68 -12.07
N ASP A 190 4.00 -21.74 -12.69
CA ASP A 190 3.76 -21.26 -14.04
C ASP A 190 2.98 -19.95 -14.01
N THR A 191 3.42 -19.00 -14.81
CA THR A 191 2.78 -17.67 -14.92
C THR A 191 1.75 -17.61 -16.05
N ASN A 192 1.81 -18.53 -17.00
CA ASN A 192 0.84 -18.62 -18.10
C ASN A 192 -0.24 -19.64 -17.77
N ILE A 193 -1.20 -19.24 -16.94
CA ILE A 193 -2.32 -20.06 -16.50
C ILE A 193 -3.57 -19.77 -17.33
N SER A 194 -4.45 -20.78 -17.47
CA SER A 194 -5.76 -20.62 -18.11
C SER A 194 -6.65 -19.65 -17.34
N GLU A 195 -7.70 -19.14 -17.98
CA GLU A 195 -8.68 -18.29 -17.33
C GLU A 195 -9.35 -19.00 -16.13
N ASP A 196 -9.72 -20.27 -16.28
CA ASP A 196 -10.28 -21.07 -15.19
C ASP A 196 -9.31 -21.21 -14.01
N SER A 197 -8.02 -21.44 -14.29
CA SER A 197 -6.98 -21.50 -13.25
C SER A 197 -6.81 -20.15 -12.55
N ARG A 198 -6.96 -19.04 -13.28
CA ARG A 198 -6.91 -17.68 -12.71
C ARG A 198 -8.12 -17.43 -11.79
N LEU A 199 -9.32 -17.79 -12.22
CA LEU A 199 -10.53 -17.68 -11.40
C LEU A 199 -10.44 -18.56 -10.15
N LEU A 200 -9.89 -19.75 -10.27
CA LEU A 200 -9.64 -20.65 -9.13
C LEU A 200 -8.64 -20.07 -8.16
N TYR A 201 -7.54 -19.49 -8.65
CA TYR A 201 -6.54 -18.80 -7.86
C TYR A 201 -7.12 -17.61 -7.08
N LEU A 202 -7.87 -16.74 -7.75
CA LEU A 202 -8.53 -15.58 -7.11
C LEU A 202 -9.61 -16.03 -6.11
N THR A 203 -10.29 -17.16 -6.37
CA THR A 203 -11.22 -17.77 -5.41
C THR A 203 -10.49 -18.19 -4.14
N GLY A 204 -9.32 -18.84 -4.26
CA GLY A 204 -8.50 -19.19 -3.10
C GLY A 204 -7.99 -17.99 -2.32
N CYS A 205 -7.59 -16.91 -3.01
CA CYS A 205 -7.19 -15.65 -2.36
C CYS A 205 -8.36 -15.01 -1.60
N LEU A 206 -9.55 -15.00 -2.20
CA LEU A 206 -10.76 -14.48 -1.54
C LEU A 206 -11.15 -15.33 -0.33
N LEU A 207 -11.04 -16.65 -0.44
CA LEU A 207 -11.32 -17.58 0.65
C LEU A 207 -10.33 -17.41 1.81
N SER A 208 -9.06 -17.17 1.51
CA SER A 208 -8.05 -16.85 2.53
C SER A 208 -8.38 -15.56 3.28
N PHE A 209 -8.85 -14.53 2.57
CA PHE A 209 -9.35 -13.31 3.20
C PHE A 209 -10.62 -13.57 4.02
N TYR A 210 -11.56 -14.35 3.50
CA TYR A 210 -12.77 -14.75 4.20
C TYR A 210 -12.44 -15.43 5.54
N GLN A 211 -11.51 -16.38 5.52
CA GLN A 211 -11.06 -17.05 6.74
C GLN A 211 -10.59 -16.05 7.79
N GLN A 212 -9.76 -15.09 7.43
CA GLN A 212 -9.27 -14.07 8.37
C GLN A 212 -10.42 -13.21 8.93
N LYS A 213 -11.37 -12.84 8.06
CA LYS A 213 -12.56 -12.10 8.48
C LYS A 213 -13.42 -12.91 9.43
N LYS A 214 -13.61 -14.21 9.14
CA LYS A 214 -14.38 -15.13 9.99
C LYS A 214 -13.73 -15.31 11.35
N CYS A 215 -12.41 -15.58 11.38
CA CYS A 215 -11.64 -15.69 12.63
C CYS A 215 -11.68 -14.38 13.44
N PHE A 216 -11.56 -13.22 12.78
CA PHE A 216 -11.66 -11.93 13.46
C PHE A 216 -13.00 -11.73 14.17
N LEU A 217 -14.09 -12.17 13.58
CA LEU A 217 -15.42 -12.07 14.18
C LEU A 217 -15.63 -13.10 15.29
N GLU A 218 -15.16 -14.32 15.10
CA GLU A 218 -15.33 -15.41 16.05
C GLU A 218 -14.49 -15.21 17.31
N TYR A 219 -13.22 -14.84 17.14
CA TYR A 219 -12.25 -14.67 18.23
C TYR A 219 -12.05 -13.22 18.63
N GLY A 220 -13.02 -12.34 18.36
CA GLY A 220 -12.87 -10.90 18.58
C GLY A 220 -12.55 -10.48 20.01
N LYS A 221 -13.00 -11.25 21.02
CA LYS A 221 -12.71 -11.00 22.45
C LYS A 221 -11.25 -11.33 22.78
N GLU A 222 -10.76 -12.46 22.27
CA GLU A 222 -9.39 -12.95 22.45
C GLU A 222 -8.39 -12.07 21.68
N LEU A 223 -8.79 -11.53 20.54
CA LEU A 223 -7.99 -10.67 19.70
C LEU A 223 -7.91 -9.20 20.19
N ALA A 224 -8.88 -8.77 21.00
CA ALA A 224 -8.96 -7.39 21.46
C ALA A 224 -7.69 -6.86 22.17
N PRO A 225 -6.99 -7.62 23.03
CA PRO A 225 -5.74 -7.17 23.65
C PRO A 225 -4.62 -6.86 22.65
N PHE A 226 -4.64 -7.51 21.50
CA PHE A 226 -3.63 -7.35 20.43
C PHE A 226 -3.95 -6.19 19.49
N ARG A 227 -5.09 -5.51 19.66
CA ARG A 227 -5.54 -4.39 18.83
C ARG A 227 -5.57 -4.71 17.33
N ILE A 228 -5.91 -5.96 17.00
CA ILE A 228 -6.08 -6.37 15.61
C ILE A 228 -7.32 -5.67 15.05
N GLU A 229 -7.15 -5.00 13.92
CA GLU A 229 -8.22 -4.28 13.24
C GLU A 229 -9.02 -5.21 12.32
N ASN A 230 -10.25 -4.81 12.03
CA ASN A 230 -11.14 -5.52 11.11
C ASN A 230 -10.47 -5.73 9.72
N PRO A 231 -10.25 -6.96 9.26
CA PRO A 231 -9.50 -7.27 8.06
C PRO A 231 -9.97 -6.54 6.80
N LEU A 232 -9.02 -6.21 5.92
CA LEU A 232 -9.24 -5.57 4.61
C LEU A 232 -8.44 -6.31 3.53
N LEU A 233 -9.12 -6.62 2.42
CA LEU A 233 -8.51 -7.15 1.19
C LEU A 233 -8.14 -5.98 0.27
N VAL A 234 -6.89 -5.96 -0.19
CA VAL A 234 -6.41 -4.93 -1.12
C VAL A 234 -5.96 -5.56 -2.43
N PHE A 235 -6.56 -5.16 -3.52
CA PHE A 235 -6.06 -5.45 -4.87
C PHE A 235 -5.25 -4.27 -5.39
N VAL A 236 -4.00 -4.51 -5.74
CA VAL A 236 -3.09 -3.49 -6.28
C VAL A 236 -2.82 -3.78 -7.75
N GLY A 237 -3.36 -2.96 -8.63
CA GLY A 237 -3.04 -2.98 -10.05
C GLY A 237 -1.69 -2.32 -10.36
N ASN A 238 -1.16 -2.56 -11.54
CA ASN A 238 0.07 -1.91 -12.01
C ASN A 238 -0.09 -0.38 -12.07
N SER A 239 0.98 0.35 -11.78
CA SER A 239 0.97 1.82 -11.87
C SER A 239 0.81 2.26 -13.32
N VAL A 240 -0.07 3.23 -13.54
CA VAL A 240 -0.27 3.90 -14.83
C VAL A 240 0.96 4.74 -15.16
N ASN A 241 2.00 4.15 -15.74
CA ASN A 241 2.97 4.92 -16.49
C ASN A 241 2.31 5.35 -17.81
N LYS A 242 2.56 6.59 -18.25
CA LYS A 242 1.93 7.19 -19.47
C LYS A 242 2.06 6.33 -20.73
N ALA A 243 2.97 5.36 -20.77
CA ALA A 243 3.16 4.43 -21.89
C ALA A 243 2.21 3.22 -21.88
N ASN A 244 1.67 2.80 -20.70
CA ASN A 244 0.88 1.58 -20.53
C ASN A 244 -0.47 1.84 -19.85
N LYS A 245 -1.14 2.93 -20.18
CA LYS A 245 -2.45 3.30 -19.59
C LYS A 245 -3.52 2.20 -19.73
N ASP A 246 -3.46 1.44 -20.81
CA ASP A 246 -4.47 0.42 -21.11
C ASP A 246 -4.25 -0.89 -20.33
N GLU A 247 -3.01 -1.25 -19.98
CA GLU A 247 -2.71 -2.46 -19.22
C GLU A 247 -3.14 -2.37 -17.74
N SER A 248 -3.04 -1.19 -17.14
CA SER A 248 -3.44 -1.01 -15.73
C SER A 248 -4.95 -1.05 -15.52
N LEU A 249 -5.73 -0.62 -16.52
CA LEU A 249 -7.18 -0.75 -16.52
C LEU A 249 -7.58 -2.22 -16.65
N THR A 250 -6.86 -3.00 -17.46
CA THR A 250 -7.13 -4.42 -17.65
C THR A 250 -7.02 -5.21 -16.34
N ASP A 251 -6.01 -4.94 -15.51
CA ASP A 251 -5.84 -5.64 -14.23
C ASP A 251 -7.00 -5.35 -13.26
N VAL A 252 -7.43 -4.10 -13.19
CA VAL A 252 -8.58 -3.71 -12.34
C VAL A 252 -9.88 -4.30 -12.89
N GLU A 253 -10.08 -4.25 -14.20
CA GLU A 253 -11.24 -4.87 -14.86
C GLU A 253 -11.31 -6.37 -14.61
N ASP A 254 -10.18 -7.07 -14.67
CA ASP A 254 -10.10 -8.51 -14.43
C ASP A 254 -10.56 -8.86 -13.01
N VAL A 255 -10.20 -8.06 -12.01
CA VAL A 255 -10.67 -8.24 -10.63
C VAL A 255 -12.17 -7.97 -10.51
N ILE A 256 -12.67 -6.92 -11.15
CA ILE A 256 -14.11 -6.61 -11.18
C ILE A 256 -14.90 -7.76 -11.83
N MET A 257 -14.43 -8.22 -12.98
CA MET A 257 -15.07 -9.35 -13.68
C MET A 257 -15.02 -10.64 -12.88
N PHE A 258 -13.94 -10.89 -12.14
CA PHE A 258 -13.86 -12.00 -11.19
C PHE A 258 -14.94 -11.89 -10.11
N ILE A 259 -15.11 -10.71 -9.49
CA ILE A 259 -16.13 -10.50 -8.45
C ILE A 259 -17.53 -10.68 -9.04
N ASP A 260 -17.82 -10.11 -10.22
CA ASP A 260 -19.12 -10.30 -10.88
C ASP A 260 -19.40 -11.79 -11.17
N GLN A 261 -18.42 -12.50 -11.72
CA GLN A 261 -18.55 -13.93 -11.99
C GLN A 261 -18.69 -14.76 -10.71
N PHE A 262 -17.94 -14.43 -9.65
CA PHE A 262 -18.03 -15.09 -8.35
C PHE A 262 -19.44 -15.01 -7.79
N VAL A 263 -20.02 -13.84 -7.84
CA VAL A 263 -21.39 -13.59 -7.32
C VAL A 263 -22.45 -14.20 -8.21
N ARG A 264 -22.33 -14.05 -9.53
CA ARG A 264 -23.37 -14.41 -10.51
C ARG A 264 -23.46 -15.90 -10.79
N TYR A 265 -22.31 -16.60 -10.87
CA TYR A 265 -22.26 -18.01 -11.29
C TYR A 265 -22.10 -18.95 -10.10
N LYS A 266 -23.11 -18.98 -9.21
CA LYS A 266 -23.13 -19.76 -7.96
C LYS A 266 -22.57 -21.17 -8.11
N ARG A 267 -23.07 -21.96 -9.08
CA ARG A 267 -22.68 -23.37 -9.25
C ARG A 267 -21.18 -23.54 -9.50
N GLN A 268 -20.63 -22.75 -10.43
CA GLN A 268 -19.20 -22.79 -10.76
C GLN A 268 -18.34 -22.29 -9.60
N THR A 269 -18.81 -21.26 -8.91
CA THR A 269 -18.12 -20.70 -7.74
C THR A 269 -18.06 -21.70 -6.59
N VAL A 270 -19.17 -22.37 -6.28
CA VAL A 270 -19.21 -23.45 -5.26
C VAL A 270 -18.25 -24.59 -5.62
N GLN A 271 -18.18 -24.98 -6.90
CA GLN A 271 -17.21 -25.99 -7.34
C GLN A 271 -15.76 -25.54 -7.09
N ARG A 272 -15.41 -24.29 -7.42
CA ARG A 272 -14.07 -23.74 -7.17
C ARG A 272 -13.76 -23.66 -5.68
N ILE A 273 -14.70 -23.22 -4.84
CA ILE A 273 -14.55 -23.21 -3.38
C ILE A 273 -14.25 -24.64 -2.87
N ASN A 274 -14.99 -25.63 -3.30
CA ASN A 274 -14.75 -27.02 -2.90
C ASN A 274 -13.36 -27.54 -3.30
N LEU A 275 -12.88 -27.22 -4.53
CA LEU A 275 -11.51 -27.57 -4.94
C LEU A 275 -10.45 -26.93 -4.05
N VAL A 276 -10.65 -25.67 -3.67
CA VAL A 276 -9.72 -24.94 -2.81
C VAL A 276 -9.69 -25.51 -1.38
N VAL A 277 -10.84 -25.70 -0.74
CA VAL A 277 -10.87 -26.24 0.63
C VAL A 277 -10.41 -27.68 0.69
N GLN A 278 -10.63 -28.47 -0.35
CA GLN A 278 -10.13 -29.85 -0.46
C GLN A 278 -8.64 -29.92 -0.83
N GLN A 279 -7.98 -28.78 -1.06
CA GLN A 279 -6.57 -28.69 -1.44
C GLN A 279 -6.25 -29.49 -2.73
N ASN A 280 -7.17 -29.47 -3.66
CA ASN A 280 -7.09 -30.19 -4.93
C ASN A 280 -7.29 -29.23 -6.11
N THR A 281 -6.54 -28.13 -6.11
CA THR A 281 -6.70 -27.07 -7.12
C THR A 281 -5.89 -27.35 -8.39
N GLY A 282 -4.85 -28.16 -8.30
CA GLY A 282 -3.86 -28.32 -9.37
C GLY A 282 -2.95 -27.08 -9.56
N LEU A 283 -3.12 -26.03 -8.74
CA LEU A 283 -2.27 -24.85 -8.73
C LEU A 283 -1.05 -25.14 -7.84
N ILE A 284 0.09 -25.39 -8.45
CA ILE A 284 1.29 -25.83 -7.75
C ILE A 284 2.35 -24.74 -7.66
N ASP A 285 3.12 -24.75 -6.58
CA ASP A 285 4.31 -23.93 -6.39
C ASP A 285 5.54 -24.53 -7.11
N ALA A 286 6.69 -23.89 -6.97
CA ALA A 286 7.96 -24.35 -7.54
C ALA A 286 8.42 -25.73 -7.00
N LYS A 287 7.87 -26.18 -5.88
CA LYS A 287 8.16 -27.49 -5.25
C LYS A 287 7.16 -28.58 -5.68
N GLY A 288 6.13 -28.23 -6.47
CA GLY A 288 5.09 -29.14 -6.89
C GLY A 288 3.99 -29.37 -5.83
N ILE A 289 3.88 -28.50 -4.83
CA ILE A 289 2.89 -28.55 -3.77
C ILE A 289 1.74 -27.61 -4.14
N ASP A 290 0.49 -28.01 -3.87
CA ASP A 290 -0.68 -27.14 -4.02
C ASP A 290 -0.49 -25.88 -3.17
N ILE A 291 -0.63 -24.70 -3.79
CA ILE A 291 -0.31 -23.42 -3.14
C ILE A 291 -1.19 -23.10 -1.94
N PHE A 292 -2.37 -23.70 -1.85
CA PHE A 292 -3.30 -23.55 -0.74
C PHE A 292 -3.21 -24.67 0.30
N SER A 293 -2.19 -25.53 0.19
CA SER A 293 -2.01 -26.65 1.10
C SER A 293 -1.85 -26.17 2.56
N HIS A 294 -2.65 -26.73 3.45
CA HIS A 294 -2.70 -26.42 4.90
C HIS A 294 -3.15 -24.99 5.27
N ASP A 295 -3.67 -24.20 4.33
CA ASP A 295 -4.01 -22.80 4.60
C ASP A 295 -5.36 -22.62 5.27
N PHE A 296 -6.28 -23.57 5.09
CA PHE A 296 -7.67 -23.44 5.57
C PHE A 296 -7.96 -24.22 6.85
N ASN A 297 -6.92 -24.62 7.60
CA ASN A 297 -7.08 -25.30 8.90
C ASN A 297 -8.04 -24.56 9.85
N PRO A 298 -7.99 -23.23 10.00
CA PRO A 298 -8.96 -22.50 10.84
C PRO A 298 -10.42 -22.70 10.40
N LEU A 299 -10.70 -22.80 9.12
CA LEU A 299 -12.07 -23.08 8.65
C LEU A 299 -12.52 -24.50 8.99
N TYR A 300 -11.60 -25.47 8.97
CA TYR A 300 -11.88 -26.82 9.44
C TYR A 300 -12.19 -26.84 10.93
N GLU A 301 -11.39 -26.15 11.74
CA GLU A 301 -11.60 -26.04 13.19
C GLU A 301 -12.96 -25.39 13.51
N LEU A 302 -13.29 -24.30 12.85
CA LEU A 302 -14.59 -23.61 12.99
C LEU A 302 -15.78 -24.50 12.52
N ASN A 303 -15.52 -25.47 11.64
CA ASN A 303 -16.51 -26.46 11.20
C ASN A 303 -16.44 -27.79 11.96
N GLY A 304 -15.95 -27.78 13.19
CA GLY A 304 -15.87 -28.96 14.06
C GLY A 304 -14.94 -30.05 13.55
N GLY A 305 -13.88 -29.68 12.81
CA GLY A 305 -12.89 -30.59 12.24
C GLY A 305 -13.29 -31.23 10.90
N ASN A 306 -14.48 -30.92 10.38
CA ASN A 306 -14.96 -31.43 9.11
C ASN A 306 -14.60 -30.48 7.95
N THR A 307 -14.54 -31.04 6.72
CA THR A 307 -14.39 -30.22 5.52
C THR A 307 -15.58 -29.28 5.38
N PRO A 308 -15.36 -27.94 5.29
CA PRO A 308 -16.46 -27.01 5.10
C PRO A 308 -17.18 -27.23 3.78
N ASP A 309 -18.50 -27.10 3.77
CA ASP A 309 -19.31 -27.18 2.57
C ASP A 309 -19.20 -25.92 1.72
N GLY A 310 -18.88 -26.06 0.43
CA GLY A 310 -18.65 -24.93 -0.47
C GLY A 310 -19.89 -24.07 -0.70
N GLN A 311 -21.11 -24.62 -0.60
CA GLN A 311 -22.33 -23.82 -0.73
C GLN A 311 -22.55 -22.97 0.51
N VAL A 312 -22.33 -23.52 1.69
CA VAL A 312 -22.42 -22.78 2.97
C VAL A 312 -21.37 -21.66 2.98
N LEU A 313 -20.15 -21.96 2.56
CA LEU A 313 -19.09 -20.93 2.45
C LEU A 313 -19.45 -19.84 1.43
N TYR A 314 -20.00 -20.20 0.28
CA TYR A 314 -20.43 -19.22 -0.72
C TYR A 314 -21.46 -18.24 -0.15
N GLU A 315 -22.50 -18.75 0.53
CA GLU A 315 -23.56 -17.94 1.11
C GLU A 315 -23.04 -17.04 2.24
N ASP A 316 -22.17 -17.56 3.10
CA ASP A 316 -21.54 -16.77 4.17
C ASP A 316 -20.60 -15.71 3.61
N ILE A 317 -19.85 -16.00 2.54
CA ILE A 317 -19.01 -15.02 1.83
C ILE A 317 -19.85 -13.86 1.27
N LEU A 318 -20.97 -14.16 0.62
CA LEU A 318 -21.87 -13.12 0.09
C LEU A 318 -22.34 -12.20 1.21
N HIS A 319 -22.70 -12.75 2.36
CA HIS A 319 -23.14 -11.98 3.50
C HIS A 319 -22.00 -11.22 4.17
N LEU A 320 -20.89 -11.89 4.47
CA LEU A 320 -19.83 -11.37 5.32
C LEU A 320 -18.87 -10.43 4.59
N LEU A 321 -18.51 -10.77 3.35
CA LEU A 321 -17.55 -9.98 2.56
C LEU A 321 -18.24 -8.97 1.66
N PHE A 322 -19.38 -9.33 1.07
CA PHE A 322 -20.06 -8.51 0.09
C PHE A 322 -21.30 -7.78 0.63
N ASN A 323 -21.54 -7.86 1.96
CA ASN A 323 -22.62 -7.14 2.66
C ASN A 323 -24.02 -7.36 2.07
N THR A 324 -24.29 -8.54 1.51
CA THR A 324 -25.61 -8.85 0.95
C THR A 324 -26.67 -8.92 2.04
N LYS A 325 -27.81 -8.26 1.81
CA LYS A 325 -28.92 -8.19 2.79
C LYS A 325 -29.98 -9.27 2.61
N SER A 326 -30.05 -9.88 1.44
CA SER A 326 -31.06 -10.90 1.11
C SER A 326 -30.50 -11.95 0.18
N HIS A 327 -31.11 -13.13 0.20
CA HIS A 327 -30.88 -14.17 -0.83
C HIS A 327 -31.61 -13.72 -2.11
N ALA A 328 -30.96 -12.88 -2.92
CA ALA A 328 -31.44 -12.60 -4.25
C ALA A 328 -31.26 -13.86 -5.11
N ASP A 329 -32.28 -14.22 -5.86
CA ASP A 329 -32.22 -15.41 -6.76
C ASP A 329 -31.10 -15.25 -7.80
N GLU A 330 -30.77 -14.02 -8.21
CA GLU A 330 -29.67 -13.68 -9.10
C GLU A 330 -28.90 -12.46 -8.58
N PRO A 331 -27.95 -12.63 -7.66
CA PRO A 331 -27.16 -11.52 -7.17
C PRO A 331 -26.25 -10.95 -8.28
N ARG A 332 -26.20 -9.63 -8.41
CA ARG A 332 -25.40 -8.92 -9.42
C ARG A 332 -24.50 -7.89 -8.76
N LEU A 333 -23.28 -7.75 -9.29
CA LEU A 333 -22.39 -6.66 -8.91
C LEU A 333 -22.90 -5.34 -9.52
N HIS A 334 -22.98 -4.32 -8.68
CA HIS A 334 -23.30 -2.95 -9.06
C HIS A 334 -22.09 -2.06 -8.80
N LEU A 335 -21.77 -1.21 -9.76
CA LEU A 335 -20.73 -0.20 -9.70
C LEU A 335 -21.35 1.19 -9.73
N ASP A 336 -21.21 1.93 -8.63
CA ASP A 336 -21.73 3.29 -8.53
C ASP A 336 -20.58 4.30 -8.66
N HIS A 337 -20.65 5.18 -9.65
CA HIS A 337 -19.66 6.23 -9.86
C HIS A 337 -19.87 7.37 -8.85
N LEU A 338 -18.94 7.53 -7.92
CA LEU A 338 -18.92 8.59 -6.92
C LEU A 338 -18.10 9.77 -7.45
N SER A 339 -18.70 10.55 -8.35
CA SER A 339 -17.98 11.53 -9.19
C SER A 339 -17.23 12.60 -8.39
N LYS A 340 -17.78 13.06 -7.26
CA LYS A 340 -17.14 14.08 -6.41
C LYS A 340 -15.90 13.57 -5.69
N ALA A 341 -15.90 12.29 -5.29
CA ALA A 341 -14.74 11.66 -4.66
C ALA A 341 -13.75 11.10 -5.68
N GLY A 342 -14.15 10.96 -6.97
CA GLY A 342 -13.33 10.30 -8.00
C GLY A 342 -13.15 8.81 -7.75
N GLU A 343 -14.14 8.16 -7.14
CA GLU A 343 -14.13 6.77 -6.70
C GLU A 343 -15.28 5.98 -7.33
N ILE A 344 -15.21 4.65 -7.26
CA ILE A 344 -16.32 3.76 -7.62
C ILE A 344 -16.66 2.91 -6.41
N GLY A 345 -17.91 2.97 -5.94
CA GLY A 345 -18.43 2.08 -4.91
C GLY A 345 -18.89 0.75 -5.51
N MET A 346 -18.60 -0.35 -4.81
CA MET A 346 -19.04 -1.70 -5.17
C MET A 346 -20.08 -2.21 -4.18
N ARG A 347 -21.23 -2.68 -4.66
CA ARG A 347 -22.29 -3.31 -3.87
C ARG A 347 -22.96 -4.45 -4.62
N ILE A 348 -23.63 -5.33 -3.90
CA ILE A 348 -24.40 -6.42 -4.50
C ILE A 348 -25.89 -6.07 -4.44
N GLY A 349 -26.55 -6.10 -5.60
CA GLY A 349 -27.95 -5.72 -5.75
C GLY A 349 -28.18 -4.21 -5.64
N GLU A 350 -29.42 -3.77 -5.85
CA GLU A 350 -29.77 -2.35 -5.84
C GLU A 350 -29.71 -1.71 -4.45
N ASP A 351 -30.07 -2.46 -3.41
CA ASP A 351 -30.18 -1.99 -2.02
C ASP A 351 -29.02 -2.46 -1.14
N GLY A 352 -27.98 -3.06 -1.72
CA GLY A 352 -26.81 -3.54 -0.99
C GLY A 352 -25.98 -2.40 -0.40
N ASP A 353 -25.40 -2.63 0.77
CA ASP A 353 -24.38 -1.72 1.31
C ASP A 353 -23.08 -1.83 0.54
N TYR A 354 -22.32 -0.74 0.44
CA TYR A 354 -21.00 -0.80 -0.17
C TYR A 354 -20.08 -1.73 0.63
N PHE A 355 -19.56 -2.76 -0.03
CA PHE A 355 -18.56 -3.65 0.51
C PHE A 355 -17.15 -3.32 0.04
N GLY A 356 -17.04 -2.55 -1.03
CA GLY A 356 -15.75 -2.23 -1.62
C GLY A 356 -15.72 -0.87 -2.29
N VAL A 357 -14.50 -0.40 -2.50
CA VAL A 357 -14.19 0.85 -3.19
C VAL A 357 -13.06 0.66 -4.19
N ILE A 358 -13.21 1.28 -5.36
CA ILE A 358 -12.18 1.35 -6.39
C ILE A 358 -11.70 2.79 -6.45
N SER A 359 -10.40 2.99 -6.24
CA SER A 359 -9.78 4.30 -6.30
C SER A 359 -8.59 4.28 -7.27
N ILE A 360 -8.84 4.79 -8.47
CA ILE A 360 -7.90 4.86 -9.60
C ILE A 360 -8.00 6.23 -10.29
N GLY A 361 -7.02 6.55 -11.17
CA GLY A 361 -6.96 7.88 -11.77
C GLY A 361 -8.03 8.18 -12.83
N ASP A 362 -8.64 7.18 -13.48
CA ASP A 362 -9.64 7.36 -14.55
C ASP A 362 -10.84 6.43 -14.35
N THR A 363 -11.73 6.84 -13.46
CA THR A 363 -12.93 6.09 -13.10
C THR A 363 -13.97 6.05 -14.23
N THR A 364 -14.06 7.10 -15.02
CA THR A 364 -15.06 7.21 -16.12
C THR A 364 -14.78 6.18 -17.22
N LYS A 365 -13.51 6.00 -17.61
CA LYS A 365 -13.13 5.02 -18.62
C LYS A 365 -13.39 3.60 -18.13
N LEU A 366 -13.09 3.32 -16.84
CA LEU A 366 -13.32 2.02 -16.23
C LEU A 366 -14.81 1.65 -16.19
N ILE A 367 -15.69 2.57 -15.76
CA ILE A 367 -17.14 2.37 -15.74
C ILE A 367 -17.66 1.98 -17.12
N LYS A 368 -17.32 2.76 -18.16
CA LYS A 368 -17.75 2.48 -19.54
C LYS A 368 -17.29 1.12 -20.03
N SER A 369 -16.07 0.71 -19.68
CA SER A 369 -15.55 -0.61 -20.06
C SER A 369 -16.29 -1.74 -19.33
N CYS A 370 -16.57 -1.59 -18.04
CA CYS A 370 -17.35 -2.57 -17.28
C CYS A 370 -18.80 -2.70 -17.78
N GLU A 371 -19.41 -1.57 -18.19
CA GLU A 371 -20.74 -1.53 -18.80
C GLU A 371 -20.79 -2.36 -20.08
N THR A 372 -19.81 -2.21 -20.98
CA THR A 372 -19.75 -2.99 -22.23
C THR A 372 -19.57 -4.48 -21.98
N LYS A 373 -19.04 -4.87 -20.81
CA LYS A 373 -18.87 -6.27 -20.36
C LYS A 373 -20.09 -6.80 -19.58
N GLY A 374 -21.14 -5.99 -19.43
CA GLY A 374 -22.42 -6.39 -18.84
C GLY A 374 -22.49 -6.30 -17.32
N VAL A 375 -21.54 -5.60 -16.66
CA VAL A 375 -21.65 -5.24 -15.25
C VAL A 375 -22.66 -4.10 -15.10
N VAL A 376 -23.48 -4.15 -14.05
CA VAL A 376 -24.46 -3.11 -13.79
C VAL A 376 -23.76 -1.84 -13.27
N THR A 377 -23.97 -0.72 -13.93
CA THR A 377 -23.36 0.56 -13.55
C THR A 377 -24.41 1.62 -13.27
N LYS A 378 -24.07 2.55 -12.38
CA LYS A 378 -24.88 3.73 -12.10
C LYS A 378 -24.00 4.98 -12.21
N SER A 379 -24.40 5.89 -13.09
CA SER A 379 -23.53 7.00 -13.51
C SER A 379 -23.39 8.13 -12.48
N GLU A 380 -24.30 8.26 -11.51
CA GLU A 380 -24.20 9.24 -10.43
C GLU A 380 -24.83 8.68 -9.14
N SER A 381 -24.07 8.71 -8.07
CA SER A 381 -24.56 8.50 -6.71
C SER A 381 -24.62 9.86 -5.99
N PHE A 382 -25.74 10.13 -5.31
CA PHE A 382 -25.87 11.32 -4.45
C PHE A 382 -24.98 11.27 -3.20
N ASN A 383 -24.26 10.18 -2.99
CA ASN A 383 -23.30 10.07 -1.89
C ASN A 383 -22.06 10.93 -2.18
N ASN A 384 -21.86 11.94 -1.35
CA ASN A 384 -20.79 12.93 -1.49
C ASN A 384 -19.54 12.56 -0.67
N ASP A 385 -19.65 11.54 0.21
CA ASP A 385 -18.56 11.15 1.10
C ASP A 385 -17.62 10.16 0.44
N SER A 386 -16.32 10.34 0.66
CA SER A 386 -15.30 9.40 0.18
C SER A 386 -15.40 8.08 0.95
N LEU A 387 -15.61 6.99 0.21
CA LEU A 387 -15.55 5.64 0.77
C LEU A 387 -14.13 5.27 1.15
N PHE A 388 -13.14 5.74 0.39
CA PHE A 388 -11.73 5.51 0.67
C PHE A 388 -11.29 6.13 1.99
N GLU A 389 -11.69 7.37 2.28
CA GLU A 389 -11.39 8.03 3.56
C GLU A 389 -12.08 7.35 4.75
N SER A 390 -13.20 6.68 4.50
CA SER A 390 -13.95 5.96 5.53
C SER A 390 -13.36 4.60 5.91
N ILE A 391 -12.40 4.06 5.13
CA ILE A 391 -11.87 2.70 5.33
C ILE A 391 -11.39 2.45 6.77
N ASN A 392 -10.68 3.41 7.35
CA ASN A 392 -10.08 3.27 8.69
C ASN A 392 -11.05 3.62 9.84
N ARG A 393 -12.30 3.94 9.55
CA ARG A 393 -13.31 4.16 10.60
C ARG A 393 -13.73 2.82 11.22
N LYS A 394 -14.02 2.80 12.49
CA LYS A 394 -14.44 1.58 13.22
C LYS A 394 -15.74 0.98 12.71
N ASP A 395 -16.64 1.81 12.18
CA ASP A 395 -17.94 1.45 11.60
C ASP A 395 -17.88 1.16 10.11
N SER A 396 -16.71 1.18 9.52
CA SER A 396 -16.52 0.96 8.09
C SER A 396 -16.97 -0.44 7.66
N LYS A 397 -17.86 -0.49 6.68
CA LYS A 397 -18.34 -1.73 6.03
C LYS A 397 -17.50 -2.14 4.83
N ILE A 398 -16.47 -1.36 4.49
CA ILE A 398 -15.60 -1.65 3.34
C ILE A 398 -14.67 -2.80 3.69
N ASN A 399 -14.77 -3.88 2.93
CA ASN A 399 -13.96 -5.09 3.04
C ASN A 399 -12.93 -5.24 1.92
N VAL A 400 -13.16 -4.56 0.77
CA VAL A 400 -12.33 -4.68 -0.43
C VAL A 400 -11.92 -3.29 -0.93
N LEU A 401 -10.64 -3.10 -1.13
CA LEU A 401 -10.07 -1.94 -1.81
C LEU A 401 -9.40 -2.37 -3.10
N ILE A 402 -9.77 -1.75 -4.21
CA ILE A 402 -9.06 -1.92 -5.49
C ILE A 402 -8.40 -0.60 -5.82
N GLY A 403 -7.09 -0.63 -6.07
CA GLY A 403 -6.37 0.61 -6.33
C GLY A 403 -5.10 0.46 -7.15
N SER A 404 -4.51 1.59 -7.52
CA SER A 404 -3.21 1.62 -8.19
C SER A 404 -2.07 1.65 -7.17
N ARG A 405 -0.82 1.42 -7.62
CA ARG A 405 0.41 1.49 -6.78
C ARG A 405 0.57 2.78 -5.96
N LYS A 406 -0.15 3.85 -6.29
CA LYS A 406 -0.14 5.07 -5.46
C LYS A 406 -0.58 4.83 -4.01
N PHE A 407 -1.39 3.80 -3.76
CA PHE A 407 -1.82 3.45 -2.39
C PHE A 407 -0.74 2.73 -1.57
N THR A 408 0.27 2.15 -2.20
CA THR A 408 1.37 1.53 -1.48
C THR A 408 2.30 2.55 -0.83
N GLU A 409 2.10 3.83 -1.12
CA GLU A 409 2.97 4.92 -0.71
C GLU A 409 2.15 6.08 -0.13
N GLY A 410 2.27 6.29 1.18
CA GLY A 410 1.58 7.38 1.87
C GLY A 410 0.14 7.07 2.31
N TRP A 411 -0.30 5.81 2.18
CA TRP A 411 -1.54 5.34 2.79
C TRP A 411 -1.21 4.32 3.88
N ASN A 412 -1.81 4.49 5.05
CA ASN A 412 -1.60 3.63 6.20
C ASN A 412 -2.93 3.05 6.66
N SER A 413 -3.01 1.72 6.76
CA SER A 413 -4.15 1.04 7.36
C SER A 413 -3.69 -0.23 8.05
N TRP A 414 -4.01 -0.35 9.33
CA TRP A 414 -3.76 -1.56 10.12
C TRP A 414 -4.71 -2.70 9.77
N ARG A 415 -5.74 -2.41 8.96
CA ARG A 415 -6.73 -3.37 8.49
C ARG A 415 -6.23 -4.30 7.38
N VAL A 416 -5.16 -3.93 6.67
CA VAL A 416 -4.67 -4.74 5.53
C VAL A 416 -4.16 -6.08 6.05
N SER A 417 -4.88 -7.14 5.68
CA SER A 417 -4.57 -8.52 6.04
C SER A 417 -4.25 -9.38 4.82
N THR A 418 -4.84 -9.07 3.68
CA THR A 418 -4.59 -9.77 2.42
C THR A 418 -4.31 -8.75 1.32
N MET A 419 -3.24 -8.96 0.56
CA MET A 419 -2.88 -8.11 -0.57
C MET A 419 -2.68 -8.96 -1.82
N VAL A 420 -3.42 -8.65 -2.87
CA VAL A 420 -3.29 -9.28 -4.19
C VAL A 420 -2.61 -8.29 -5.13
N LEU A 421 -1.40 -8.63 -5.56
CA LEU A 421 -0.66 -7.85 -6.54
C LEU A 421 -0.92 -8.43 -7.92
N SER A 422 -1.63 -7.70 -8.77
CA SER A 422 -1.82 -8.10 -10.16
C SER A 422 -0.57 -7.75 -10.96
N ILE A 423 0.24 -8.75 -11.25
CA ILE A 423 1.37 -8.66 -12.16
C ILE A 423 1.10 -9.68 -13.28
N LEU A 424 0.24 -9.30 -14.23
CA LEU A 424 0.06 -10.08 -15.45
C LEU A 424 1.10 -9.60 -16.49
N PRO A 425 2.08 -10.40 -16.88
CA PRO A 425 2.97 -10.03 -17.97
C PRO A 425 2.32 -10.38 -19.31
N LYS A 426 1.90 -9.39 -20.07
CA LYS A 426 1.66 -9.55 -21.52
C LYS A 426 2.92 -9.35 -22.36
N VAL A 427 4.09 -9.11 -21.77
CA VAL A 427 5.35 -8.86 -22.50
C VAL A 427 6.47 -9.74 -21.96
N LYS A 428 7.19 -10.39 -22.89
CA LYS A 428 8.42 -11.14 -22.64
C LYS A 428 9.48 -10.25 -21.97
N VAL A 429 9.50 -10.22 -20.65
CA VAL A 429 10.63 -9.71 -19.88
C VAL A 429 11.16 -10.88 -19.04
N PRO A 430 12.42 -11.29 -19.26
CA PRO A 430 12.99 -12.37 -18.46
C PRO A 430 13.23 -11.87 -17.04
N ARG A 431 12.66 -12.57 -16.07
CA ARG A 431 12.81 -12.42 -14.62
C ARG A 431 11.89 -11.39 -13.95
N LEU A 432 10.90 -11.89 -13.26
CA LEU A 432 9.94 -11.26 -12.32
C LEU A 432 8.51 -11.02 -12.87
N SER A 433 7.90 -12.06 -13.34
CA SER A 433 6.45 -12.10 -13.55
C SER A 433 5.84 -13.09 -12.56
N ARG A 434 5.41 -12.60 -11.42
CA ARG A 434 4.78 -13.43 -10.38
C ARG A 434 3.55 -12.71 -9.86
N CYS A 435 2.40 -13.37 -9.95
CA CYS A 435 1.26 -12.98 -9.14
C CYS A 435 1.65 -13.23 -7.68
N LEU A 436 1.78 -12.17 -6.89
CA LEU A 436 2.20 -12.26 -5.50
C LEU A 436 0.99 -11.90 -4.64
N VAL A 437 0.47 -12.86 -3.91
CA VAL A 437 -0.49 -12.59 -2.84
C VAL A 437 0.26 -12.72 -1.52
N VAL A 438 0.24 -11.65 -0.76
CA VAL A 438 0.74 -11.64 0.61
C VAL A 438 -0.47 -11.70 1.52
N VAL A 439 -0.60 -12.81 2.21
CA VAL A 439 -1.58 -12.96 3.30
C VAL A 439 -0.82 -12.78 4.59
N CYS A 440 -1.20 -11.80 5.40
CA CYS A 440 -0.72 -11.69 6.77
C CYS A 440 -1.58 -12.62 7.64
N VAL A 441 -0.94 -13.59 8.27
CA VAL A 441 -1.59 -14.55 9.19
C VAL A 441 -1.51 -14.00 10.60
#